data_f377e1060f9a961f8d19ed3044fd0f7d
#
_entry.id   f377e1060f9a961f8d19ed3044fd0f7d
#
_cell.length_a   1.000
_cell.length_b   1.000
_cell.length_c   1.000
_cell.angle_alpha   90.00
_cell.angle_beta   90.00
_cell.angle_gamma   90.00
#
_symmetry.space_group_name_H-M   'P 1'
#
loop_
_entity.id
_entity.type
_entity.pdbx_description
1 polymer ?
#
loop_
_entity_poly.entity_id
_entity_poly.type
_entity_poly.pdbx_seq_one_letter_code
_entity_poly.pdbx_strand_id
1 'polypeptide(L)'
;MAELCDLQVHINGQQTFYIHEKTVSRFSGKLRKLIKKEKKRTQIRKTGIEIRDFPGGSDGFELVSRFCYNNGHIDVTLTNVSLLHCCALFLSMNDTLLPKTTDFFLRLPDWSFSDVRECLRSCTPIMSYADSFGIIDKLISNLIVKITQSSDSGSTNLLFPSSSSSSSPESTIKSGTLLRLSSSSSSKGHQWWYDDMTLLPPFIIERFVKALGVFGHENNSLTLTRFLLHYLKTSSQSKTQAFAKCEYVGLADTAVYGVITIGKSLFSCRGLFWVLRIVSGFGLTRECRVGLERLIGGMLDQAKVDDLLVSNNGSSGVYDVNLVLRLIRESGKVEGVCLERMKKIGGLVDKYLGEIAPDHSLKISKFLGVAESLPDCARDCFDGVYKAIDIYLESHPCLSLEERSRLCRCLNYEKLSLEACKDLAKNPRIPPRIAVQALVSQHSNIPTNEDYTYVNEHDHETPLTKSSRELMVLYNNNDHLHCDSTDHTSRTSSRYEDKELDDGVVKMNLQKMQWRVVELEKVCREMKGQMSRLVKGDRVMLSGSSHGRPLPRLC
;
A
#
# COMPACT_ATOMS: atom_id res chain seq x y z
N MET A 1 35.99 38.89 48.26
CA MET A 1 36.55 37.57 47.84
C MET A 1 35.41 36.72 47.31
N ALA A 2 35.47 36.33 46.06
CA ALA A 2 34.48 35.37 45.52
C ALA A 2 34.65 34.07 46.32
N GLU A 3 33.63 33.61 47.06
CA GLU A 3 33.65 32.32 47.71
C GLU A 3 33.83 31.24 46.64
N LEU A 4 34.92 30.46 46.74
CA LEU A 4 35.18 29.35 45.86
C LEU A 4 34.09 28.26 46.05
N CYS A 5 33.49 27.78 44.99
CA CYS A 5 32.52 26.69 45.00
C CYS A 5 33.16 25.45 45.70
N ASP A 6 32.45 24.89 46.68
CA ASP A 6 32.90 23.80 47.55
C ASP A 6 32.34 22.45 47.16
N LEU A 7 31.35 22.40 46.22
CA LEU A 7 30.69 21.20 45.72
C LEU A 7 30.82 21.09 44.21
N GLN A 8 31.25 19.92 43.75
CA GLN A 8 31.28 19.53 42.36
C GLN A 8 30.20 18.47 42.11
N VAL A 9 29.30 18.74 41.12
CA VAL A 9 28.20 17.82 40.77
C VAL A 9 28.32 17.44 39.32
N HIS A 10 28.48 16.15 39.04
CA HIS A 10 28.50 15.59 37.67
C HIS A 10 27.10 15.08 37.34
N ILE A 11 26.53 15.57 36.26
CA ILE A 11 25.20 15.25 35.80
C ILE A 11 25.28 14.34 34.58
N ASN A 12 24.72 13.14 34.67
CA ASN A 12 24.61 12.14 33.60
C ASN A 12 25.93 11.81 32.90
N GLY A 13 27.08 12.06 33.55
CA GLY A 13 28.41 11.88 32.96
C GLY A 13 28.75 12.90 31.84
N GLN A 14 27.91 13.92 31.60
CA GLN A 14 28.04 14.87 30.48
C GLN A 14 28.61 16.23 30.94
N GLN A 15 28.09 16.76 32.01
CA GLN A 15 28.43 18.10 32.47
C GLN A 15 28.70 18.16 33.97
N THR A 16 29.64 19.04 34.35
CA THR A 16 30.04 19.26 35.72
C THR A 16 29.65 20.67 36.15
N PHE A 17 28.97 20.77 37.29
CA PHE A 17 28.59 22.03 37.93
C PHE A 17 29.43 22.26 39.19
N TYR A 18 29.94 23.46 39.32
CA TYR A 18 30.62 23.92 40.53
C TYR A 18 29.71 24.86 41.30
N ILE A 19 29.24 24.43 42.45
CA ILE A 19 28.18 25.11 43.20
C ILE A 19 28.50 25.17 44.69
N HIS A 20 27.74 25.96 45.44
CA HIS A 20 27.87 26.08 46.88
C HIS A 20 26.97 25.06 47.60
N GLU A 21 27.57 24.20 48.38
CA GLU A 21 26.87 23.14 49.16
C GLU A 21 25.73 23.71 50.00
N LYS A 22 26.01 24.79 50.77
CA LYS A 22 25.02 25.41 51.65
C LYS A 22 23.77 25.85 50.91
N THR A 23 23.95 26.44 49.69
CA THR A 23 22.88 26.94 48.89
C THR A 23 21.95 25.82 48.43
N VAL A 24 22.49 24.74 47.82
CA VAL A 24 21.67 23.66 47.27
C VAL A 24 21.13 22.71 48.32
N SER A 25 21.87 22.48 49.43
CA SER A 25 21.44 21.64 50.54
C SER A 25 20.22 22.20 51.30
N ARG A 26 20.02 23.50 51.25
CA ARG A 26 18.87 24.18 51.84
C ARG A 26 17.57 23.72 51.17
N PHE A 27 17.58 23.56 49.86
CA PHE A 27 16.38 23.30 49.08
C PHE A 27 16.18 21.84 48.73
N SER A 28 17.23 20.99 48.66
CA SER A 28 17.15 19.61 48.21
C SER A 28 17.46 18.61 49.31
N GLY A 29 16.49 17.79 49.66
CA GLY A 29 16.63 16.68 50.61
C GLY A 29 17.58 15.59 50.08
N LYS A 30 17.53 15.26 48.78
CA LYS A 30 18.39 14.24 48.16
C LYS A 30 19.84 14.69 48.09
N LEU A 31 20.12 15.92 47.62
CA LEU A 31 21.48 16.45 47.62
C LEU A 31 22.10 16.50 49.01
N ARG A 32 21.34 16.93 50.01
CA ARG A 32 21.79 16.93 51.40
C ARG A 32 22.22 15.52 51.89
N LYS A 33 21.46 14.49 51.50
CA LYS A 33 21.80 13.09 51.86
C LYS A 33 23.03 12.60 51.09
N LEU A 34 23.14 12.89 49.80
CA LEU A 34 24.29 12.51 48.96
C LEU A 34 25.59 13.17 49.45
N ILE A 35 25.55 14.48 49.73
CA ILE A 35 26.68 15.21 50.24
C ILE A 35 27.15 14.63 51.57
N LYS A 36 26.25 14.37 52.53
CA LYS A 36 26.56 13.77 53.79
C LYS A 36 27.20 12.38 53.65
N LYS A 37 26.71 11.58 52.68
CA LYS A 37 27.24 10.24 52.39
C LYS A 37 28.68 10.35 51.86
N GLU A 38 28.93 11.24 50.92
CA GLU A 38 30.22 11.37 50.29
C GLU A 38 31.28 11.98 51.20
N LYS A 39 30.92 12.96 52.06
CA LYS A 39 31.80 13.49 53.11
C LYS A 39 32.24 12.43 54.14
N LYS A 40 31.37 11.46 54.44
CA LYS A 40 31.73 10.32 55.29
C LYS A 40 32.70 9.36 54.63
N ARG A 41 32.70 9.31 53.29
CA ARG A 41 33.51 8.39 52.51
C ARG A 41 34.91 8.92 52.19
N THR A 42 35.05 10.22 51.90
CA THR A 42 36.25 10.76 51.25
C THR A 42 37.14 11.61 52.16
N GLN A 43 36.70 12.09 53.31
CA GLN A 43 37.43 12.97 54.24
C GLN A 43 38.11 14.20 53.57
N ILE A 44 37.76 14.55 52.34
CA ILE A 44 38.39 15.58 51.52
C ILE A 44 37.55 16.85 51.53
N ARG A 45 38.22 18.02 51.47
CA ARG A 45 37.58 19.35 51.47
C ARG A 45 36.73 19.68 50.25
N LYS A 46 36.97 19.04 49.07
CA LYS A 46 36.14 19.19 47.88
C LYS A 46 35.33 17.91 47.63
N THR A 47 34.02 18.02 47.75
CA THR A 47 33.11 16.88 47.59
C THR A 47 32.65 16.80 46.14
N GLY A 48 32.93 15.69 45.44
CA GLY A 48 32.41 15.39 44.11
C GLY A 48 31.23 14.41 44.19
N ILE A 49 30.12 14.74 43.57
CA ILE A 49 28.92 13.89 43.52
C ILE A 49 28.56 13.59 42.06
N GLU A 50 28.32 12.34 41.77
CA GLU A 50 27.77 11.93 40.47
C GLU A 50 26.26 11.67 40.60
N ILE A 51 25.48 12.29 39.74
CA ILE A 51 24.03 12.07 39.65
C ILE A 51 23.75 11.56 38.22
N ARG A 52 23.26 10.32 38.15
CA ARG A 52 22.86 9.66 36.93
C ARG A 52 21.36 9.79 36.74
N ASP A 53 20.95 9.74 35.46
CA ASP A 53 19.54 9.77 35.05
C ASP A 53 18.78 10.97 35.65
N PHE A 54 19.38 12.16 35.60
CA PHE A 54 18.74 13.37 36.06
C PHE A 54 17.70 13.87 35.05
N PRO A 55 16.46 14.22 35.47
CA PRO A 55 15.43 14.71 34.56
C PRO A 55 15.89 15.96 33.77
N GLY A 56 15.85 15.90 32.44
CA GLY A 56 16.31 16.98 31.58
C GLY A 56 17.83 17.21 31.58
N GLY A 57 18.58 16.30 32.22
CA GLY A 57 20.06 16.37 32.20
C GLY A 57 20.62 17.67 32.78
N SER A 58 21.60 18.26 32.07
CA SER A 58 22.24 19.54 32.43
C SER A 58 21.26 20.70 32.55
N ASP A 59 20.34 20.82 31.60
CA ASP A 59 19.37 21.92 31.52
C ASP A 59 18.41 21.91 32.71
N GLY A 60 17.94 20.71 33.09
CA GLY A 60 17.11 20.53 34.27
C GLY A 60 17.85 20.89 35.55
N PHE A 61 19.13 20.49 35.67
CA PHE A 61 19.94 20.79 36.84
C PHE A 61 20.30 22.28 36.93
N GLU A 62 20.54 22.93 35.78
CA GLU A 62 20.77 24.36 35.70
C GLU A 62 19.54 25.15 36.20
N LEU A 63 18.33 24.79 35.73
CA LEU A 63 17.09 25.45 36.17
C LEU A 63 16.88 25.32 37.68
N VAL A 64 17.11 24.14 38.24
CA VAL A 64 17.03 23.95 39.69
C VAL A 64 18.11 24.74 40.43
N SER A 65 19.33 24.78 39.92
CA SER A 65 20.43 25.59 40.49
C SER A 65 20.05 27.06 40.52
N ARG A 66 19.53 27.60 39.41
CA ARG A 66 19.02 29.00 39.36
C ARG A 66 17.96 29.26 40.45
N PHE A 67 17.01 28.30 40.62
CA PHE A 67 16.03 28.39 41.71
C PHE A 67 16.69 28.46 43.07
N CYS A 68 17.68 27.61 43.36
CA CYS A 68 18.39 27.60 44.63
C CYS A 68 19.17 28.91 44.89
N TYR A 69 19.87 29.43 43.86
CA TYR A 69 20.64 30.69 43.95
C TYR A 69 19.77 31.93 44.02
N ASN A 70 18.55 31.87 43.43
CA ASN A 70 17.59 32.96 43.53
C ASN A 70 16.66 32.80 44.78
N ASN A 71 17.21 32.29 45.85
CA ASN A 71 16.53 32.14 47.15
C ASN A 71 15.15 31.47 47.06
N GLY A 72 15.00 30.51 46.18
CA GLY A 72 13.76 29.77 45.99
C GLY A 72 12.71 30.49 45.11
N HIS A 73 13.11 31.44 44.26
CA HIS A 73 12.26 32.11 43.29
C HIS A 73 12.60 31.64 41.90
N ILE A 74 11.59 31.28 41.13
CA ILE A 74 11.63 30.93 39.70
C ILE A 74 10.24 31.16 39.09
N ASP A 75 10.23 31.67 37.87
CA ASP A 75 8.98 31.81 37.13
C ASP A 75 8.58 30.45 36.53
N VAL A 76 7.44 29.94 37.00
CA VAL A 76 6.86 28.71 36.51
C VAL A 76 5.98 29.02 35.30
N THR A 77 6.31 28.40 34.17
CA THR A 77 5.64 28.58 32.88
C THR A 77 5.15 27.25 32.32
N LEU A 78 4.27 27.26 31.31
CA LEU A 78 3.80 26.04 30.63
C LEU A 78 4.94 25.21 30.04
N THR A 79 6.03 25.84 29.64
CA THR A 79 7.17 25.19 28.99
C THR A 79 8.17 24.57 29.97
N ASN A 80 8.20 25.03 31.23
CA ASN A 80 9.17 24.55 32.22
C ASN A 80 8.54 23.81 33.42
N VAL A 81 7.23 23.92 33.63
CA VAL A 81 6.57 23.35 34.82
C VAL A 81 6.76 21.84 34.93
N SER A 82 6.65 21.11 33.83
CA SER A 82 6.82 19.64 33.81
C SER A 82 8.25 19.25 34.18
N LEU A 83 9.26 19.94 33.64
CA LEU A 83 10.65 19.71 33.95
C LEU A 83 10.97 20.05 35.42
N LEU A 84 10.53 21.21 35.90
CA LEU A 84 10.72 21.64 37.28
C LEU A 84 10.03 20.68 38.26
N HIS A 85 8.83 20.22 37.94
CA HIS A 85 8.12 19.24 38.77
C HIS A 85 8.84 17.89 38.85
N CYS A 86 9.33 17.37 37.72
CA CYS A 86 10.12 16.14 37.69
C CYS A 86 11.43 16.30 38.50
N CYS A 87 12.13 17.43 38.32
CA CYS A 87 13.34 17.75 39.08
C CYS A 87 13.08 17.88 40.57
N ALA A 88 11.96 18.51 40.98
CA ALA A 88 11.58 18.68 42.37
C ALA A 88 11.30 17.33 43.06
N LEU A 89 10.60 16.43 42.38
CA LEU A 89 10.38 15.07 42.84
C LEU A 89 11.70 14.29 42.93
N PHE A 90 12.53 14.35 41.89
CA PHE A 90 13.80 13.62 41.86
C PHE A 90 14.77 14.08 42.94
N LEU A 91 14.83 15.36 43.23
CA LEU A 91 15.71 15.96 44.27
C LEU A 91 15.10 16.03 45.65
N SER A 92 13.85 15.57 45.82
CA SER A 92 13.11 15.66 47.09
C SER A 92 13.06 17.09 47.65
N MET A 93 12.50 18.01 46.82
CA MET A 93 12.32 19.43 47.14
C MET A 93 10.87 19.69 47.64
N ASN A 94 10.42 18.86 48.58
CA ASN A 94 9.00 18.76 48.98
C ASN A 94 8.42 20.03 49.58
N ASP A 95 9.24 20.79 50.31
CA ASP A 95 8.77 21.98 51.04
C ASP A 95 9.04 23.30 50.24
N THR A 96 9.55 23.20 49.03
CA THR A 96 10.05 24.40 48.31
C THR A 96 9.56 24.49 46.88
N LEU A 97 10.12 23.74 45.97
CA LEU A 97 9.79 23.81 44.52
C LEU A 97 8.55 22.97 44.17
N LEU A 98 8.39 21.80 44.84
CA LEU A 98 7.29 20.88 44.54
C LEU A 98 5.92 21.50 44.78
N PRO A 99 5.64 22.24 45.90
CA PRO A 99 4.35 22.90 46.07
C PRO A 99 4.05 23.91 44.98
N LYS A 100 5.04 24.73 44.57
CA LYS A 100 4.86 25.74 43.52
C LYS A 100 4.45 25.14 42.19
N THR A 101 5.11 24.04 41.79
CA THR A 101 4.75 23.34 40.56
C THR A 101 3.42 22.59 40.66
N THR A 102 3.08 22.08 41.85
CA THR A 102 1.78 21.45 42.12
C THR A 102 0.65 22.46 42.05
N ASP A 103 0.82 23.62 42.65
CA ASP A 103 -0.16 24.72 42.59
C ASP A 103 -0.40 25.20 41.18
N PHE A 104 0.66 25.21 40.34
CA PHE A 104 0.52 25.53 38.93
C PHE A 104 -0.35 24.48 38.19
N PHE A 105 -0.13 23.18 38.47
CA PHE A 105 -0.96 22.11 37.90
C PHE A 105 -2.38 22.05 38.46
N LEU A 106 -2.67 22.59 39.65
CA LEU A 106 -4.03 22.69 40.17
C LEU A 106 -4.92 23.61 39.30
N ARG A 107 -4.31 24.53 38.54
CA ARG A 107 -5.02 25.40 37.60
C ARG A 107 -5.24 24.73 36.22
N LEU A 108 -4.87 23.47 36.03
CA LEU A 108 -4.99 22.73 34.76
C LEU A 108 -6.42 22.75 34.18
N PRO A 109 -7.52 22.70 34.97
CA PRO A 109 -8.87 22.83 34.41
C PRO A 109 -9.13 24.17 33.70
N ASP A 110 -8.45 25.23 34.10
CA ASP A 110 -8.60 26.59 33.55
C ASP A 110 -7.74 26.84 32.32
N TRP A 111 -6.77 25.94 32.03
CA TRP A 111 -5.88 26.11 30.88
C TRP A 111 -6.65 25.98 29.57
N SER A 112 -6.22 26.70 28.54
CA SER A 112 -6.73 26.50 27.18
C SER A 112 -6.24 25.18 26.59
N PHE A 113 -6.88 24.72 25.51
CA PHE A 113 -6.41 23.55 24.76
C PHE A 113 -4.95 23.71 24.30
N SER A 114 -4.61 24.90 23.82
CA SER A 114 -3.23 25.23 23.38
C SER A 114 -2.22 25.17 24.52
N ASP A 115 -2.61 25.59 25.74
CA ASP A 115 -1.74 25.55 26.91
C ASP A 115 -1.42 24.10 27.30
N VAL A 116 -2.43 23.24 27.33
CA VAL A 116 -2.27 21.80 27.64
C VAL A 116 -1.39 21.13 26.59
N ARG A 117 -1.63 21.42 25.29
CA ARG A 117 -0.81 20.89 24.20
C ARG A 117 0.64 21.34 24.31
N GLU A 118 0.91 22.62 24.59
CA GLU A 118 2.27 23.15 24.75
C GLU A 118 2.99 22.50 25.93
N CYS A 119 2.31 22.32 27.06
CA CYS A 119 2.85 21.62 28.21
C CYS A 119 3.15 20.15 27.89
N LEU A 120 2.29 19.43 27.13
CA LEU A 120 2.57 18.09 26.65
C LEU A 120 3.79 18.05 25.74
N ARG A 121 3.93 19.03 24.84
CA ARG A 121 5.11 19.13 23.95
C ARG A 121 6.39 19.33 24.76
N SER A 122 6.36 20.13 25.82
CA SER A 122 7.51 20.36 26.70
C SER A 122 7.93 19.11 27.48
N CYS A 123 7.07 18.12 27.61
CA CYS A 123 7.40 16.83 28.25
C CYS A 123 8.29 15.93 27.37
N THR A 124 8.42 16.18 26.05
CA THR A 124 9.15 15.31 25.12
C THR A 124 10.57 14.96 25.58
N PRO A 125 11.44 15.88 26.02
CA PRO A 125 12.79 15.56 26.44
C PRO A 125 12.88 14.82 27.79
N ILE A 126 11.80 14.81 28.57
CA ILE A 126 11.71 14.19 29.90
C ILE A 126 10.60 13.12 29.96
N MET A 127 10.26 12.52 28.82
CA MET A 127 9.09 11.67 28.66
C MET A 127 8.99 10.56 29.69
N SER A 128 10.09 9.82 29.95
CA SER A 128 10.12 8.73 30.92
C SER A 128 9.77 9.18 32.35
N TYR A 129 10.22 10.37 32.75
CA TYR A 129 9.90 10.94 34.06
C TYR A 129 8.47 11.48 34.11
N ALA A 130 8.07 12.23 33.11
CA ALA A 130 6.73 12.77 33.02
C ALA A 130 5.65 11.66 33.02
N ASP A 131 5.95 10.53 32.37
CA ASP A 131 5.08 9.34 32.37
C ASP A 131 5.09 8.68 33.77
N SER A 132 6.27 8.39 34.34
CA SER A 132 6.38 7.74 35.65
C SER A 132 5.76 8.53 36.82
N PHE A 133 5.72 9.85 36.70
CA PHE A 133 5.08 10.73 37.68
C PHE A 133 3.61 11.05 37.35
N GLY A 134 3.04 10.45 36.29
CA GLY A 134 1.63 10.58 35.93
C GLY A 134 1.24 11.96 35.40
N ILE A 135 2.21 12.79 34.98
CA ILE A 135 1.95 14.13 34.40
C ILE A 135 1.26 13.97 33.05
N ILE A 136 1.74 13.05 32.23
CA ILE A 136 1.20 12.80 30.86
C ILE A 136 -0.29 12.44 30.94
N ASP A 137 -0.66 11.51 31.82
CA ASP A 137 -2.04 11.05 31.93
C ASP A 137 -2.99 12.17 32.44
N LYS A 138 -2.53 13.02 33.37
CA LYS A 138 -3.29 14.19 33.83
C LYS A 138 -3.54 15.20 32.70
N LEU A 139 -2.51 15.50 31.91
CA LEU A 139 -2.60 16.43 30.77
C LEU A 139 -3.50 15.86 29.68
N ILE A 140 -3.37 14.58 29.33
CA ILE A 140 -4.21 13.91 28.32
C ILE A 140 -5.66 13.87 28.77
N SER A 141 -5.95 13.54 30.01
CA SER A 141 -7.32 13.53 30.55
C SER A 141 -7.98 14.90 30.43
N ASN A 142 -7.24 15.97 30.77
CA ASN A 142 -7.75 17.34 30.62
C ASN A 142 -7.96 17.71 29.15
N LEU A 143 -7.05 17.30 28.26
CA LEU A 143 -7.17 17.53 26.81
C LEU A 143 -8.45 16.89 26.25
N ILE A 144 -8.76 15.65 26.65
CA ILE A 144 -9.96 14.93 26.23
C ILE A 144 -11.22 15.67 26.71
N VAL A 145 -11.24 16.13 27.99
CA VAL A 145 -12.36 16.92 28.52
C VAL A 145 -12.61 18.16 27.67
N LYS A 146 -11.56 18.87 27.25
CA LYS A 146 -11.71 20.08 26.42
C LYS A 146 -12.25 19.76 25.02
N ILE A 147 -11.81 18.65 24.41
CA ILE A 147 -12.31 18.18 23.12
C ILE A 147 -13.80 17.83 23.22
N THR A 148 -14.20 17.10 24.26
CA THR A 148 -15.60 16.67 24.44
C THR A 148 -16.52 17.85 24.74
N GLN A 149 -16.13 18.77 25.63
CA GLN A 149 -16.91 19.97 25.95
C GLN A 149 -17.15 20.88 24.74
N SER A 150 -16.13 21.01 23.87
CA SER A 150 -16.26 21.81 22.63
C SER A 150 -17.14 21.13 21.58
N SER A 151 -17.29 19.80 21.62
CA SER A 151 -18.16 19.04 20.71
C SER A 151 -19.65 19.21 21.07
N ASP A 152 -19.97 19.33 22.35
CA ASP A 152 -21.34 19.48 22.81
C ASP A 152 -21.91 20.88 22.51
N SER A 153 -21.07 21.90 22.46
CA SER A 153 -21.49 23.29 22.14
C SER A 153 -21.91 23.48 20.67
N GLY A 154 -21.54 22.57 19.78
CA GLY A 154 -21.91 22.61 18.34
C GLY A 154 -23.17 21.84 17.98
N SER A 155 -23.76 21.08 18.93
CA SER A 155 -24.85 20.14 18.66
C SER A 155 -26.28 20.70 18.88
N THR A 156 -26.42 21.96 19.27
CA THR A 156 -27.74 22.53 19.63
C THR A 156 -28.51 23.22 18.48
N ASN A 157 -28.07 23.08 17.22
CA ASN A 157 -28.82 23.66 16.08
C ASN A 157 -29.07 22.67 14.94
N LEU A 158 -29.71 21.53 15.21
CA LEU A 158 -30.40 20.74 14.19
C LEU A 158 -31.86 20.47 14.61
N LEU A 159 -32.61 21.53 14.82
CA LEU A 159 -34.07 21.49 14.73
C LEU A 159 -34.44 21.70 13.25
N PHE A 160 -35.11 20.70 12.71
CA PHE A 160 -35.64 20.63 11.36
C PHE A 160 -36.53 21.83 11.03
N PRO A 161 -36.47 22.44 9.85
CA PRO A 161 -37.64 23.03 9.24
C PRO A 161 -38.29 22.00 8.32
N SER A 162 -39.42 21.46 8.75
CA SER A 162 -40.40 20.86 7.86
C SER A 162 -41.01 21.96 7.01
N SER A 163 -40.83 21.89 5.69
CA SER A 163 -41.82 22.36 4.74
C SER A 163 -41.61 21.74 3.36
N SER A 164 -42.68 21.10 2.96
CA SER A 164 -43.06 20.54 1.68
C SER A 164 -42.76 21.39 0.44
N SER A 165 -42.24 20.79 -0.63
CA SER A 165 -42.87 20.80 -1.96
C SER A 165 -42.05 20.03 -2.99
N SER A 166 -42.73 19.08 -3.57
CA SER A 166 -42.73 18.44 -4.93
C SER A 166 -41.58 18.74 -5.90
N SER A 167 -41.04 17.67 -6.44
CA SER A 167 -40.96 17.19 -7.82
C SER A 167 -39.59 16.64 -8.24
N SER A 168 -39.66 15.43 -8.78
CA SER A 168 -38.81 14.71 -9.76
C SER A 168 -37.59 13.95 -9.26
N PRO A 169 -37.48 12.64 -9.66
CA PRO A 169 -36.42 11.75 -9.27
C PRO A 169 -35.31 11.77 -10.33
N GLU A 170 -34.14 12.29 -9.97
CA GLU A 170 -32.94 12.05 -10.74
C GLU A 170 -31.74 11.79 -9.82
N SER A 171 -31.26 10.55 -9.98
CA SER A 171 -29.90 10.06 -9.67
C SER A 171 -29.24 10.59 -8.39
N THR A 172 -29.59 9.97 -7.27
CA THR A 172 -28.80 10.06 -6.04
C THR A 172 -27.51 9.23 -6.21
N ILE A 173 -26.52 9.80 -6.86
CA ILE A 173 -25.11 9.39 -6.66
C ILE A 173 -24.80 9.77 -5.22
N LYS A 174 -24.70 8.78 -4.35
CA LYS A 174 -24.09 8.92 -3.03
C LYS A 174 -22.60 9.25 -3.25
N SER A 175 -22.32 10.52 -3.52
CA SER A 175 -20.98 11.05 -3.64
C SER A 175 -20.33 10.98 -2.26
N GLY A 176 -19.35 10.08 -2.11
CA GLY A 176 -18.64 9.85 -0.88
C GLY A 176 -17.94 11.11 -0.35
N THR A 177 -18.54 11.69 0.67
CA THR A 177 -18.08 12.91 1.35
C THR A 177 -16.85 12.69 2.25
N LEU A 178 -16.18 11.54 2.18
CA LEU A 178 -15.12 11.18 3.11
C LEU A 178 -13.70 11.54 2.69
N LEU A 179 -13.47 12.04 1.48
CA LEU A 179 -12.11 12.26 0.97
C LEU A 179 -11.89 13.54 0.19
N ARG A 180 -12.58 14.61 0.53
CA ARG A 180 -12.14 15.95 0.14
C ARG A 180 -11.20 16.54 1.20
N LEU A 181 -10.03 15.94 1.35
CA LEU A 181 -8.86 16.54 2.01
C LEU A 181 -7.97 17.19 0.94
N SER A 182 -8.56 17.98 0.05
CA SER A 182 -7.81 18.92 -0.79
C SER A 182 -8.13 20.33 -0.31
N SER A 183 -7.08 20.98 0.12
CA SER A 183 -6.92 22.40 0.41
C SER A 183 -7.94 23.32 -0.27
N SER A 184 -8.98 23.71 0.43
CA SER A 184 -9.64 25.02 0.44
C SER A 184 -10.92 24.96 1.26
N SER A 185 -10.97 25.79 2.31
CA SER A 185 -12.12 26.38 3.01
C SER A 185 -13.41 25.54 3.12
N SER A 186 -13.79 25.25 4.37
CA SER A 186 -15.08 24.74 4.87
C SER A 186 -15.36 23.25 4.59
N SER A 187 -14.62 22.35 5.22
CA SER A 187 -14.95 20.93 5.24
C SER A 187 -15.66 20.54 6.55
N LYS A 188 -16.94 20.25 6.45
CA LYS A 188 -17.78 19.68 7.53
C LYS A 188 -17.33 18.27 7.96
N GLY A 189 -16.11 18.10 8.43
CA GLY A 189 -15.59 16.79 8.83
C GLY A 189 -14.20 16.82 9.46
N HIS A 190 -13.51 17.94 9.37
CA HIS A 190 -12.24 18.17 10.02
C HIS A 190 -12.49 18.84 11.36
N GLN A 191 -12.14 18.19 12.46
CA GLN A 191 -12.30 18.79 13.78
C GLN A 191 -11.17 19.80 14.02
N TRP A 192 -11.50 20.90 14.67
CA TRP A 192 -10.62 22.04 14.94
C TRP A 192 -9.28 21.66 15.62
N TRP A 193 -9.26 20.57 16.37
CA TRP A 193 -8.09 20.14 17.16
C TRP A 193 -7.12 19.22 16.39
N TYR A 194 -7.47 18.73 15.18
CA TYR A 194 -6.65 17.75 14.43
C TYR A 194 -5.25 18.28 14.12
N ASP A 195 -5.15 19.48 13.55
CA ASP A 195 -3.87 20.08 13.14
C ASP A 195 -2.98 20.35 14.35
N ASP A 196 -3.56 20.82 15.43
CA ASP A 196 -2.83 21.08 16.68
C ASP A 196 -2.23 19.82 17.28
N MET A 197 -2.95 18.70 17.21
CA MET A 197 -2.47 17.41 17.72
C MET A 197 -1.35 16.81 16.85
N THR A 198 -1.22 17.20 15.57
CA THR A 198 -0.12 16.72 14.72
C THR A 198 1.25 17.19 15.19
N LEU A 199 1.31 18.18 16.06
CA LEU A 199 2.55 18.71 16.66
C LEU A 199 3.07 17.85 17.82
N LEU A 200 2.29 16.89 18.30
CA LEU A 200 2.65 16.00 19.42
C LEU A 200 3.34 14.73 18.92
N PRO A 201 4.30 14.18 19.69
CA PRO A 201 5.02 12.97 19.32
C PRO A 201 4.13 11.72 19.34
N PRO A 202 4.50 10.65 18.59
CA PRO A 202 3.71 9.42 18.46
C PRO A 202 3.32 8.78 19.80
N PHE A 203 4.23 8.75 20.76
CA PHE A 203 3.96 8.19 22.08
C PHE A 203 2.81 8.89 22.82
N ILE A 204 2.75 10.23 22.75
CA ILE A 204 1.65 11.00 23.36
C ILE A 204 0.34 10.72 22.64
N ILE A 205 0.37 10.65 21.30
CA ILE A 205 -0.82 10.30 20.50
C ILE A 205 -1.30 8.89 20.84
N GLU A 206 -0.39 7.93 21.02
CA GLU A 206 -0.75 6.57 21.42
C GLU A 206 -1.47 6.53 22.78
N ARG A 207 -0.94 7.27 23.77
CA ARG A 207 -1.58 7.43 25.08
C ARG A 207 -2.95 8.11 24.97
N PHE A 208 -3.04 9.17 24.18
CA PHE A 208 -4.30 9.86 23.91
C PHE A 208 -5.35 8.94 23.28
N VAL A 209 -4.97 8.14 22.28
CA VAL A 209 -5.84 7.16 21.61
C VAL A 209 -6.34 6.11 22.62
N LYS A 210 -5.45 5.58 23.45
CA LYS A 210 -5.81 4.62 24.50
C LYS A 210 -6.79 5.22 25.52
N ALA A 211 -6.53 6.43 25.96
CA ALA A 211 -7.40 7.14 26.90
C ALA A 211 -8.77 7.47 26.27
N LEU A 212 -8.81 7.89 25.01
CA LEU A 212 -10.05 8.17 24.28
C LEU A 212 -10.90 6.91 24.07
N GLY A 213 -10.25 5.75 23.82
CA GLY A 213 -10.94 4.46 23.69
C GLY A 213 -11.64 3.97 24.96
N VAL A 214 -11.15 4.33 26.14
CA VAL A 214 -11.81 4.04 27.42
C VAL A 214 -13.09 4.87 27.62
N PHE A 215 -13.15 6.06 27.04
CA PHE A 215 -14.33 6.94 27.11
C PHE A 215 -15.39 6.68 26.02
N GLY A 216 -15.33 5.53 25.33
CA GLY A 216 -15.97 5.19 24.08
C GLY A 216 -17.48 5.27 24.03
N HIS A 217 -17.99 6.19 23.18
CA HIS A 217 -19.23 6.06 22.45
C HIS A 217 -18.91 5.60 21.02
N GLU A 218 -19.83 4.86 20.37
CA GLU A 218 -19.64 4.32 18.99
C GLU A 218 -19.23 5.39 17.96
N ASN A 219 -19.63 6.64 18.14
CA ASN A 219 -19.24 7.77 17.31
C ASN A 219 -17.74 8.14 17.41
N ASN A 220 -17.06 7.78 18.50
CA ASN A 220 -15.65 8.11 18.69
C ASN A 220 -14.73 7.28 17.78
N SER A 221 -15.13 6.09 17.38
CA SER A 221 -14.32 5.23 16.52
C SER A 221 -14.08 5.86 15.13
N LEU A 222 -15.10 6.49 14.52
CA LEU A 222 -14.97 7.18 13.24
C LEU A 222 -14.11 8.46 13.36
N THR A 223 -14.36 9.26 14.39
CA THR A 223 -13.58 10.49 14.66
C THR A 223 -12.12 10.15 14.91
N LEU A 224 -11.86 9.12 15.72
CA LEU A 224 -10.52 8.63 16.00
C LEU A 224 -9.81 8.11 14.75
N THR A 225 -10.49 7.30 13.94
CA THR A 225 -9.94 6.78 12.68
C THR A 225 -9.57 7.92 11.72
N ARG A 226 -10.44 8.92 11.57
CA ARG A 226 -10.17 10.12 10.76
C ARG A 226 -8.98 10.92 11.28
N PHE A 227 -8.91 11.11 12.59
CA PHE A 227 -7.79 11.80 13.23
C PHE A 227 -6.47 11.07 12.98
N LEU A 228 -6.42 9.76 13.21
CA LEU A 228 -5.21 8.97 13.00
C LEU A 228 -4.75 8.98 11.55
N LEU A 229 -5.67 8.88 10.58
CA LEU A 229 -5.33 9.00 9.17
C LEU A 229 -4.78 10.40 8.82
N HIS A 230 -5.34 11.45 9.41
CA HIS A 230 -4.83 12.82 9.26
C HIS A 230 -3.43 12.97 9.86
N TYR A 231 -3.22 12.47 11.08
CA TYR A 231 -1.93 12.48 11.78
C TYR A 231 -0.84 11.76 10.97
N LEU A 232 -1.11 10.53 10.53
CA LEU A 232 -0.19 9.72 9.73
C LEU A 232 0.12 10.37 8.38
N LYS A 233 -0.88 10.95 7.71
CA LYS A 233 -0.67 11.70 6.46
C LYS A 233 0.28 12.86 6.67
N THR A 234 0.06 13.68 7.68
CA THR A 234 0.89 14.84 8.00
C THR A 234 2.31 14.41 8.34
N SER A 235 2.46 13.35 9.15
CA SER A 235 3.76 12.77 9.50
C SER A 235 4.49 12.19 8.28
N SER A 236 3.78 11.59 7.31
CA SER A 236 4.39 11.04 6.09
C SER A 236 4.91 12.12 5.14
N GLN A 237 4.32 13.31 5.17
CA GLN A 237 4.69 14.46 4.32
C GLN A 237 5.78 15.33 4.93
N SER A 238 6.02 15.22 6.24
CA SER A 238 7.06 15.99 6.93
C SER A 238 8.45 15.55 6.47
N LYS A 239 9.21 16.46 5.86
CA LYS A 239 10.60 16.23 5.44
C LYS A 239 11.56 16.05 6.63
N THR A 240 11.20 16.58 7.78
CA THR A 240 11.91 16.42 9.04
C THR A 240 11.16 15.38 9.89
N GLN A 241 11.38 14.09 9.59
CA GLN A 241 10.90 13.05 10.50
C GLN A 241 11.70 13.12 11.79
N ALA A 242 11.11 13.74 12.82
CA ALA A 242 11.70 13.82 14.15
C ALA A 242 11.75 12.45 14.86
N PHE A 243 10.93 11.50 14.40
CA PHE A 243 10.76 10.17 15.00
C PHE A 243 10.94 9.07 13.98
N ALA A 244 11.41 7.90 14.44
CA ALA A 244 11.59 6.73 13.59
C ALA A 244 10.24 6.17 13.11
N LYS A 245 10.20 5.61 11.88
CA LYS A 245 8.96 5.05 11.31
C LYS A 245 8.35 3.94 12.18
N CYS A 246 9.16 3.19 12.91
CA CYS A 246 8.72 2.13 13.81
C CYS A 246 7.85 2.64 14.98
N GLU A 247 7.99 3.91 15.37
CA GLU A 247 7.19 4.51 16.45
C GLU A 247 5.73 4.76 16.04
N TYR A 248 5.46 4.78 14.72
CA TYR A 248 4.11 4.99 14.18
C TYR A 248 3.34 3.69 13.88
N VAL A 249 3.97 2.51 13.99
CA VAL A 249 3.36 1.23 13.60
C VAL A 249 2.07 0.96 14.37
N GLY A 250 2.07 1.15 15.70
CA GLY A 250 0.88 0.94 16.53
C GLY A 250 -0.28 1.86 16.16
N LEU A 251 0.04 3.13 15.82
CA LEU A 251 -0.97 4.11 15.38
C LEU A 251 -1.52 3.76 13.99
N ALA A 252 -0.65 3.29 13.09
CA ALA A 252 -1.06 2.87 11.74
C ALA A 252 -1.96 1.63 11.80
N ASP A 253 -1.63 0.65 12.64
CA ASP A 253 -2.46 -0.53 12.86
C ASP A 253 -3.82 -0.15 13.48
N THR A 254 -3.84 0.75 14.46
CA THR A 254 -5.08 1.23 15.07
C THR A 254 -5.97 1.97 14.06
N ALA A 255 -5.37 2.80 13.19
CA ALA A 255 -6.09 3.49 12.12
C ALA A 255 -6.69 2.49 11.11
N VAL A 256 -5.90 1.50 10.68
CA VAL A 256 -6.35 0.46 9.73
C VAL A 256 -7.43 -0.42 10.35
N TYR A 257 -7.29 -0.80 11.62
CA TYR A 257 -8.32 -1.55 12.34
C TYR A 257 -9.64 -0.78 12.38
N GLY A 258 -9.60 0.54 12.66
CA GLY A 258 -10.76 1.41 12.59
C GLY A 258 -11.40 1.42 11.19
N VAL A 259 -10.59 1.52 10.12
CA VAL A 259 -11.06 1.44 8.73
C VAL A 259 -11.73 0.11 8.43
N ILE A 260 -11.15 -1.01 8.86
CA ILE A 260 -11.70 -2.35 8.65
C ILE A 260 -13.05 -2.51 9.38
N THR A 261 -13.14 -2.05 10.63
CA THR A 261 -14.35 -2.13 11.46
C THR A 261 -15.49 -1.30 10.89
N ILE A 262 -15.21 -0.08 10.43
CA ILE A 262 -16.19 0.80 9.79
C ILE A 262 -16.60 0.25 8.42
N GLY A 263 -15.64 -0.32 7.68
CA GLY A 263 -15.88 -1.07 6.46
C GLY A 263 -16.37 -0.23 5.27
N LYS A 264 -17.05 -0.93 4.34
CA LYS A 264 -17.50 -0.39 3.04
C LYS A 264 -18.59 0.68 3.14
N SER A 265 -19.23 0.83 4.29
CA SER A 265 -20.33 1.77 4.48
C SER A 265 -19.89 3.23 4.36
N LEU A 266 -18.69 3.54 4.79
CA LEU A 266 -18.16 4.91 4.85
C LEU A 266 -16.92 5.16 3.98
N PHE A 267 -16.25 4.12 3.50
CA PHE A 267 -15.07 4.25 2.65
C PHE A 267 -15.37 3.84 1.21
N SER A 268 -15.09 4.73 0.26
CA SER A 268 -15.07 4.40 -1.16
C SER A 268 -13.81 3.61 -1.51
N CYS A 269 -13.81 2.87 -2.64
CA CYS A 269 -12.65 2.14 -3.14
C CYS A 269 -11.40 3.05 -3.24
N ARG A 270 -11.53 4.22 -3.87
CA ARG A 270 -10.46 5.24 -3.95
C ARG A 270 -9.98 5.70 -2.58
N GLY A 271 -10.90 5.80 -1.61
CA GLY A 271 -10.57 6.12 -0.23
C GLY A 271 -9.72 5.08 0.45
N LEU A 272 -10.01 3.82 0.23
CA LEU A 272 -9.21 2.72 0.76
C LEU A 272 -7.80 2.67 0.15
N PHE A 273 -7.66 2.94 -1.14
CA PHE A 273 -6.34 3.08 -1.77
C PHE A 273 -5.56 4.29 -1.24
N TRP A 274 -6.23 5.39 -0.93
CA TRP A 274 -5.60 6.53 -0.26
C TRP A 274 -5.11 6.16 1.14
N VAL A 275 -5.91 5.45 1.94
CA VAL A 275 -5.48 4.89 3.24
C VAL A 275 -4.24 4.01 3.05
N LEU A 276 -4.29 3.08 2.10
CA LEU A 276 -3.18 2.17 1.81
C LEU A 276 -1.88 2.93 1.50
N ARG A 277 -1.94 3.98 0.67
CA ARG A 277 -0.77 4.82 0.35
C ARG A 277 -0.19 5.53 1.57
N ILE A 278 -1.02 5.99 2.50
CA ILE A 278 -0.55 6.62 3.74
C ILE A 278 0.15 5.59 4.63
N VAL A 279 -0.51 4.48 4.91
CA VAL A 279 -0.03 3.54 5.92
C VAL A 279 1.10 2.64 5.44
N SER A 280 1.25 2.44 4.14
CA SER A 280 2.32 1.61 3.56
C SER A 280 3.74 2.09 3.91
N GLY A 281 3.90 3.39 4.20
CA GLY A 281 5.16 4.00 4.59
C GLY A 281 5.63 3.69 6.01
N PHE A 282 4.71 3.28 6.91
CA PHE A 282 5.00 3.07 8.34
C PHE A 282 5.22 1.61 8.72
N GLY A 283 4.86 0.67 7.85
CA GLY A 283 4.77 -0.74 8.18
C GLY A 283 3.43 -1.07 8.86
N LEU A 284 2.90 -2.24 8.58
CA LEU A 284 1.66 -2.74 9.18
C LEU A 284 1.88 -4.16 9.67
N THR A 285 1.18 -4.54 10.73
CA THR A 285 1.04 -5.94 11.09
C THR A 285 0.41 -6.73 9.96
N ARG A 286 0.69 -8.03 9.92
CA ARG A 286 0.17 -8.91 8.87
C ARG A 286 -1.36 -8.91 8.85
N GLU A 287 -1.98 -8.92 10.02
CA GLU A 287 -3.44 -8.94 10.16
C GLU A 287 -4.09 -7.67 9.61
N CYS A 288 -3.60 -6.50 10.00
CA CYS A 288 -4.09 -5.22 9.50
C CYS A 288 -3.91 -5.08 7.99
N ARG A 289 -2.74 -5.49 7.47
CA ARG A 289 -2.48 -5.47 6.03
C ARG A 289 -3.44 -6.38 5.26
N VAL A 290 -3.60 -7.62 5.67
CA VAL A 290 -4.50 -8.58 5.00
C VAL A 290 -5.95 -8.12 5.12
N GLY A 291 -6.36 -7.58 6.26
CA GLY A 291 -7.70 -7.02 6.45
C GLY A 291 -8.00 -5.87 5.49
N LEU A 292 -7.06 -4.94 5.34
CA LEU A 292 -7.18 -3.81 4.40
C LEU A 292 -7.19 -4.29 2.95
N GLU A 293 -6.28 -5.21 2.57
CA GLU A 293 -6.23 -5.80 1.23
C GLU A 293 -7.54 -6.53 0.88
N ARG A 294 -8.13 -7.25 1.83
CA ARG A 294 -9.44 -7.91 1.66
C ARG A 294 -10.58 -6.91 1.46
N LEU A 295 -10.56 -5.82 2.22
CA LEU A 295 -11.56 -4.77 2.09
C LEU A 295 -11.48 -4.09 0.72
N ILE A 296 -10.27 -3.77 0.24
CA ILE A 296 -10.02 -3.20 -1.10
C ILE A 296 -10.41 -4.21 -2.18
N GLY A 297 -9.96 -5.47 -2.09
CA GLY A 297 -10.29 -6.54 -3.03
C GLY A 297 -11.81 -6.73 -3.16
N GLY A 298 -12.53 -6.61 -2.03
CA GLY A 298 -13.99 -6.64 -2.01
C GLY A 298 -14.68 -5.48 -2.75
N MET A 299 -13.96 -4.44 -3.19
CA MET A 299 -14.48 -3.28 -3.94
C MET A 299 -13.69 -3.02 -5.23
N LEU A 300 -12.89 -3.98 -5.69
CA LEU A 300 -11.95 -3.79 -6.80
C LEU A 300 -12.64 -3.46 -8.13
N ASP A 301 -13.90 -3.89 -8.31
CA ASP A 301 -14.75 -3.54 -9.46
C ASP A 301 -15.08 -2.04 -9.57
N GLN A 302 -14.86 -1.27 -8.51
CA GLN A 302 -15.06 0.19 -8.47
C GLN A 302 -13.75 0.97 -8.60
N ALA A 303 -12.60 0.28 -8.64
CA ALA A 303 -11.29 0.90 -8.76
C ALA A 303 -11.04 1.44 -10.17
N LYS A 304 -10.17 2.44 -10.26
CA LYS A 304 -9.60 2.93 -11.51
C LYS A 304 -8.16 2.46 -11.63
N VAL A 305 -7.60 2.48 -12.84
CA VAL A 305 -6.21 2.07 -13.08
C VAL A 305 -5.22 2.87 -12.22
N ASP A 306 -5.44 4.19 -12.08
CA ASP A 306 -4.61 5.07 -11.24
C ASP A 306 -4.56 4.64 -9.77
N ASP A 307 -5.60 3.99 -9.28
CA ASP A 307 -5.64 3.49 -7.91
C ASP A 307 -4.67 2.30 -7.72
N LEU A 308 -4.51 1.45 -8.77
CA LEU A 308 -3.61 0.31 -8.77
C LEU A 308 -2.13 0.69 -8.95
N LEU A 309 -1.83 1.87 -9.48
CA LEU A 309 -0.48 2.37 -9.68
C LEU A 309 0.14 2.84 -8.36
N VAL A 310 0.43 1.88 -7.48
CA VAL A 310 1.09 2.13 -6.19
C VAL A 310 2.58 1.95 -6.36
N SER A 311 3.34 2.98 -5.99
CA SER A 311 4.81 2.98 -6.11
C SER A 311 5.44 1.91 -5.21
N ASN A 312 6.48 1.28 -5.73
CA ASN A 312 7.23 0.26 -5.03
C ASN A 312 8.37 0.89 -4.20
N ASN A 313 8.23 0.95 -2.89
CA ASN A 313 9.18 1.63 -2.00
C ASN A 313 10.48 0.85 -1.70
N GLY A 314 10.78 -0.26 -2.38
CA GLY A 314 11.97 -1.03 -1.97
C GLY A 314 12.43 -2.17 -2.87
N SER A 315 11.80 -2.45 -3.99
CA SER A 315 12.21 -3.52 -4.90
C SER A 315 12.32 -3.03 -6.35
N SER A 316 12.96 -3.81 -7.20
CA SER A 316 13.06 -3.59 -8.64
C SER A 316 11.66 -3.43 -9.26
N GLY A 317 11.41 -2.30 -9.91
CA GLY A 317 10.15 -1.97 -10.60
C GLY A 317 9.51 -0.68 -10.10
N VAL A 318 8.80 0.01 -11.00
CA VAL A 318 8.13 1.28 -10.73
C VAL A 318 6.93 1.07 -9.81
N TYR A 319 6.17 -0.02 -9.99
CA TYR A 319 4.92 -0.31 -9.28
C TYR A 319 4.97 -1.59 -8.46
N ASP A 320 4.19 -1.66 -7.38
CA ASP A 320 4.03 -2.88 -6.55
C ASP A 320 3.03 -3.87 -7.18
N VAL A 321 3.51 -4.62 -8.16
CA VAL A 321 2.74 -5.67 -8.84
C VAL A 321 2.30 -6.78 -7.87
N ASN A 322 3.07 -7.05 -6.82
CA ASN A 322 2.70 -8.06 -5.84
C ASN A 322 1.46 -7.65 -5.04
N LEU A 323 1.33 -6.37 -4.70
CA LEU A 323 0.13 -5.84 -4.07
C LEU A 323 -1.09 -6.07 -4.95
N VAL A 324 -1.02 -5.72 -6.23
CA VAL A 324 -2.14 -5.88 -7.17
C VAL A 324 -2.55 -7.35 -7.31
N LEU A 325 -1.58 -8.27 -7.40
CA LEU A 325 -1.83 -9.71 -7.40
C LEU A 325 -2.56 -10.17 -6.13
N ARG A 326 -2.21 -9.63 -4.95
CA ARG A 326 -2.92 -9.94 -3.70
C ARG A 326 -4.34 -9.40 -3.71
N LEU A 327 -4.56 -8.18 -4.19
CA LEU A 327 -5.88 -7.57 -4.29
C LEU A 327 -6.81 -8.35 -5.24
N ILE A 328 -6.30 -8.78 -6.40
CA ILE A 328 -7.07 -9.61 -7.35
C ILE A 328 -7.43 -10.94 -6.70
N ARG A 329 -6.50 -11.59 -6.00
CA ARG A 329 -6.77 -12.83 -5.27
C ARG A 329 -7.84 -12.67 -4.19
N GLU A 330 -7.80 -11.57 -3.43
CA GLU A 330 -8.82 -11.28 -2.42
C GLU A 330 -10.18 -10.96 -3.06
N SER A 331 -10.22 -10.37 -4.26
CA SER A 331 -11.48 -10.13 -4.97
C SER A 331 -12.20 -11.41 -5.39
N GLY A 332 -11.45 -12.48 -5.69
CA GLY A 332 -12.00 -13.80 -6.06
C GLY A 332 -12.54 -14.60 -4.87
N LYS A 333 -12.21 -14.23 -3.63
CA LYS A 333 -12.70 -14.91 -2.41
C LYS A 333 -14.07 -14.40 -1.94
N VAL A 334 -14.60 -13.36 -2.56
CA VAL A 334 -15.91 -12.79 -2.18
C VAL A 334 -17.01 -13.74 -2.64
N GLU A 335 -17.84 -14.23 -1.73
CA GLU A 335 -18.99 -15.08 -2.05
C GLU A 335 -19.99 -14.34 -2.96
N GLY A 336 -20.53 -15.03 -3.98
CA GLY A 336 -21.52 -14.46 -4.89
C GLY A 336 -20.96 -13.48 -5.93
N VAL A 337 -19.71 -13.68 -6.39
CA VAL A 337 -19.12 -12.85 -7.46
C VAL A 337 -19.94 -13.02 -8.75
N CYS A 338 -20.68 -11.98 -9.15
CA CYS A 338 -21.40 -12.00 -10.41
C CYS A 338 -20.43 -11.80 -11.60
N LEU A 339 -20.79 -12.35 -12.77
CA LEU A 339 -19.97 -12.30 -13.97
C LEU A 339 -19.66 -10.86 -14.40
N GLU A 340 -20.62 -9.95 -14.27
CA GLU A 340 -20.39 -8.51 -14.60
C GLU A 340 -19.30 -7.86 -13.74
N ARG A 341 -19.25 -8.20 -12.46
CA ARG A 341 -18.19 -7.74 -11.57
C ARG A 341 -16.84 -8.28 -12.01
N MET A 342 -16.75 -9.57 -12.36
CA MET A 342 -15.54 -10.17 -12.90
C MET A 342 -15.08 -9.49 -14.19
N LYS A 343 -15.99 -9.19 -15.11
CA LYS A 343 -15.68 -8.48 -16.36
C LYS A 343 -15.15 -7.05 -16.11
N LYS A 344 -15.72 -6.32 -15.14
CA LYS A 344 -15.18 -5.00 -14.74
C LYS A 344 -13.76 -5.11 -14.21
N ILE A 345 -13.47 -6.12 -13.38
CA ILE A 345 -12.13 -6.37 -12.87
C ILE A 345 -11.20 -6.80 -14.01
N GLY A 346 -11.66 -7.65 -14.96
CA GLY A 346 -10.91 -8.03 -16.15
C GLY A 346 -10.47 -6.82 -16.98
N GLY A 347 -11.40 -5.93 -17.33
CA GLY A 347 -11.09 -4.71 -18.04
C GLY A 347 -10.16 -3.74 -17.27
N LEU A 348 -10.23 -3.72 -15.93
CA LEU A 348 -9.31 -2.96 -15.09
C LEU A 348 -7.90 -3.57 -15.14
N VAL A 349 -7.79 -4.89 -15.04
CA VAL A 349 -6.51 -5.62 -15.08
C VAL A 349 -5.84 -5.47 -16.44
N ASP A 350 -6.58 -5.49 -17.53
CA ASP A 350 -6.03 -5.31 -18.88
C ASP A 350 -5.46 -3.89 -19.08
N LYS A 351 -6.13 -2.86 -18.55
CA LYS A 351 -5.59 -1.50 -18.52
C LYS A 351 -4.33 -1.42 -17.66
N TYR A 352 -4.34 -2.06 -16.50
CA TYR A 352 -3.18 -2.10 -15.61
C TYR A 352 -1.98 -2.81 -16.27
N LEU A 353 -2.21 -3.91 -17.00
CA LEU A 353 -1.17 -4.58 -17.78
C LEU A 353 -0.53 -3.62 -18.80
N GLY A 354 -1.33 -2.81 -19.49
CA GLY A 354 -0.82 -1.81 -20.44
C GLY A 354 0.08 -0.76 -19.76
N GLU A 355 -0.26 -0.34 -18.53
CA GLU A 355 0.52 0.66 -17.79
C GLU A 355 1.84 0.10 -17.22
N ILE A 356 1.89 -1.17 -16.84
CA ILE A 356 3.11 -1.78 -16.30
C ILE A 356 4.02 -2.37 -17.39
N ALA A 357 3.50 -2.62 -18.58
CA ALA A 357 4.24 -3.25 -19.69
C ALA A 357 5.50 -2.47 -20.13
N PRO A 358 5.54 -1.13 -20.11
CA PRO A 358 6.74 -0.36 -20.47
C PRO A 358 7.89 -0.45 -19.46
N ASP A 359 7.66 -0.98 -18.24
CA ASP A 359 8.70 -1.06 -17.20
C ASP A 359 9.76 -2.11 -17.55
N HIS A 360 10.94 -1.68 -18.01
CA HIS A 360 12.08 -2.55 -18.37
C HIS A 360 12.57 -3.45 -17.23
N SER A 361 12.23 -3.13 -15.98
CA SER A 361 12.59 -3.95 -14.81
C SER A 361 11.55 -5.00 -14.45
N LEU A 362 10.38 -4.99 -15.12
CA LEU A 362 9.28 -5.91 -14.86
C LEU A 362 9.61 -7.32 -15.33
N LYS A 363 9.73 -8.26 -14.40
CA LYS A 363 9.99 -9.67 -14.72
C LYS A 363 8.79 -10.31 -15.44
N ILE A 364 9.07 -11.14 -16.45
CA ILE A 364 8.05 -11.89 -17.20
C ILE A 364 7.08 -12.67 -16.29
N SER A 365 7.58 -13.26 -15.19
CA SER A 365 6.75 -14.01 -14.24
C SER A 365 5.73 -13.11 -13.51
N LYS A 366 6.05 -11.82 -13.33
CA LYS A 366 5.12 -10.86 -12.72
C LYS A 366 4.06 -10.42 -13.71
N PHE A 367 4.48 -10.14 -14.95
CA PHE A 367 3.55 -9.81 -16.03
C PHE A 367 2.54 -10.95 -16.25
N LEU A 368 3.03 -12.18 -16.43
CA LEU A 368 2.19 -13.37 -16.58
C LEU A 368 1.29 -13.61 -15.37
N GLY A 369 1.84 -13.45 -14.16
CA GLY A 369 1.03 -13.59 -12.94
C GLY A 369 -0.17 -12.65 -12.90
N VAL A 370 -0.07 -11.44 -13.46
CA VAL A 370 -1.20 -10.51 -13.59
C VAL A 370 -2.13 -10.92 -14.73
N ALA A 371 -1.59 -11.26 -15.91
CA ALA A 371 -2.37 -11.65 -17.07
C ALA A 371 -3.25 -12.89 -16.81
N GLU A 372 -2.70 -13.87 -16.09
CA GLU A 372 -3.33 -15.16 -15.75
C GLU A 372 -4.10 -15.13 -14.41
N SER A 373 -4.16 -13.97 -13.73
CA SER A 373 -4.75 -13.86 -12.39
C SER A 373 -6.27 -14.04 -12.35
N LEU A 374 -6.93 -13.96 -13.49
CA LEU A 374 -8.38 -14.05 -13.65
C LEU A 374 -8.74 -15.15 -14.65
N PRO A 375 -9.88 -15.83 -14.46
CA PRO A 375 -10.37 -16.83 -15.41
C PRO A 375 -10.81 -16.18 -16.73
N ASP A 376 -10.82 -16.95 -17.81
CA ASP A 376 -11.19 -16.49 -19.16
C ASP A 376 -12.58 -15.87 -19.26
N CYS A 377 -13.51 -16.25 -18.39
CA CYS A 377 -14.86 -15.66 -18.35
C CYS A 377 -14.87 -14.21 -17.86
N ALA A 378 -13.78 -13.76 -17.21
CA ALA A 378 -13.62 -12.36 -16.80
C ALA A 378 -13.33 -11.40 -17.97
N ARG A 379 -13.09 -11.94 -19.16
CA ARG A 379 -12.79 -11.17 -20.37
C ARG A 379 -13.69 -11.62 -21.53
N ASP A 380 -14.34 -10.67 -22.17
CA ASP A 380 -15.07 -10.92 -23.42
C ASP A 380 -14.15 -10.82 -24.63
N CYS A 381 -13.06 -10.06 -24.52
CA CYS A 381 -12.07 -9.81 -25.55
C CYS A 381 -10.66 -9.78 -24.95
N PHE A 382 -9.68 -10.34 -25.66
CA PHE A 382 -8.27 -10.38 -25.24
C PHE A 382 -7.37 -9.36 -25.95
N ASP A 383 -7.93 -8.43 -26.73
CA ASP A 383 -7.17 -7.41 -27.46
C ASP A 383 -6.35 -6.51 -26.52
N GLY A 384 -6.89 -6.21 -25.31
CA GLY A 384 -6.19 -5.45 -24.29
C GLY A 384 -4.94 -6.16 -23.77
N VAL A 385 -5.06 -7.48 -23.54
CA VAL A 385 -3.93 -8.32 -23.13
C VAL A 385 -2.89 -8.42 -24.24
N TYR A 386 -3.32 -8.61 -25.50
CA TYR A 386 -2.41 -8.63 -26.64
C TYR A 386 -1.64 -7.31 -26.79
N LYS A 387 -2.31 -6.17 -26.71
CA LYS A 387 -1.66 -4.85 -26.74
C LYS A 387 -0.63 -4.69 -25.64
N ALA A 388 -0.95 -5.13 -24.43
CA ALA A 388 -0.01 -5.09 -23.31
C ALA A 388 1.21 -6.01 -23.56
N ILE A 389 1.01 -7.20 -24.15
CA ILE A 389 2.11 -8.09 -24.54
C ILE A 389 3.00 -7.43 -25.60
N ASP A 390 2.42 -6.78 -26.61
CA ASP A 390 3.20 -6.11 -27.66
C ASP A 390 4.07 -5.00 -27.08
N ILE A 391 3.53 -4.15 -26.20
CA ILE A 391 4.28 -3.12 -25.47
C ILE A 391 5.39 -3.76 -24.62
N TYR A 392 5.08 -4.86 -23.92
CA TYR A 392 6.06 -5.58 -23.10
C TYR A 392 7.21 -6.13 -23.97
N LEU A 393 6.91 -6.74 -25.11
CA LEU A 393 7.90 -7.26 -26.05
C LEU A 393 8.75 -6.15 -26.67
N GLU A 394 8.19 -4.98 -26.89
CA GLU A 394 8.92 -3.79 -27.36
C GLU A 394 9.91 -3.30 -26.30
N SER A 395 9.48 -3.24 -25.05
CA SER A 395 10.29 -2.81 -23.91
C SER A 395 11.34 -3.85 -23.49
N HIS A 396 11.16 -5.12 -23.88
CA HIS A 396 12.07 -6.23 -23.52
C HIS A 396 12.61 -6.97 -24.76
N PRO A 397 13.44 -6.34 -25.59
CA PRO A 397 13.89 -6.90 -26.88
C PRO A 397 14.79 -8.14 -26.71
N CYS A 398 15.44 -8.30 -25.55
CA CYS A 398 16.37 -9.40 -25.27
C CYS A 398 15.71 -10.74 -24.92
N LEU A 399 14.36 -10.82 -24.92
CA LEU A 399 13.65 -12.06 -24.61
C LEU A 399 13.90 -13.13 -25.67
N SER A 400 14.16 -14.34 -25.20
CA SER A 400 14.29 -15.53 -26.03
C SER A 400 12.98 -15.89 -26.73
N LEU A 401 13.05 -16.68 -27.80
CA LEU A 401 11.88 -17.17 -28.53
C LEU A 401 10.92 -17.96 -27.61
N GLU A 402 11.48 -18.72 -26.67
CA GLU A 402 10.72 -19.48 -25.68
C GLU A 402 9.96 -18.58 -24.71
N GLU A 403 10.62 -17.55 -24.17
CA GLU A 403 9.98 -16.57 -23.29
C GLU A 403 8.88 -15.79 -23.99
N ARG A 404 9.09 -15.42 -25.26
CA ARG A 404 8.03 -14.79 -26.09
C ARG A 404 6.85 -15.74 -26.31
N SER A 405 7.13 -17.02 -26.58
CA SER A 405 6.08 -18.04 -26.71
C SER A 405 5.32 -18.24 -25.41
N ARG A 406 6.02 -18.21 -24.28
CA ARG A 406 5.41 -18.31 -22.95
C ARG A 406 4.48 -17.11 -22.64
N LEU A 407 4.88 -15.90 -23.01
CA LEU A 407 4.02 -14.72 -22.87
C LEU A 407 2.70 -14.86 -23.63
N CYS A 408 2.74 -15.37 -24.87
CA CYS A 408 1.57 -15.52 -25.71
C CYS A 408 0.60 -16.63 -25.25
N ARG A 409 1.02 -17.53 -24.33
CA ARG A 409 0.14 -18.58 -23.79
C ARG A 409 -1.04 -18.04 -22.98
N CYS A 410 -0.91 -16.85 -22.38
CA CYS A 410 -2.00 -16.25 -21.62
C CYS A 410 -3.11 -15.65 -22.53
N LEU A 411 -2.94 -15.69 -23.86
CA LEU A 411 -3.94 -15.24 -24.81
C LEU A 411 -4.97 -16.33 -25.12
N ASN A 412 -6.23 -15.97 -25.03
CA ASN A 412 -7.30 -16.77 -25.64
C ASN A 412 -7.54 -16.27 -27.07
N TYR A 413 -7.06 -17.04 -28.06
CA TYR A 413 -7.11 -16.65 -29.46
C TYR A 413 -8.52 -16.58 -30.03
N GLU A 414 -9.46 -17.37 -29.50
CA GLU A 414 -10.87 -17.36 -29.94
C GLU A 414 -11.58 -16.06 -29.55
N LYS A 415 -11.09 -15.39 -28.52
CA LYS A 415 -11.62 -14.10 -28.03
C LYS A 415 -10.80 -12.90 -28.48
N LEU A 416 -9.87 -13.06 -29.41
CA LEU A 416 -9.22 -11.93 -30.08
C LEU A 416 -10.10 -11.42 -31.23
N SER A 417 -10.13 -10.12 -31.43
CA SER A 417 -10.74 -9.55 -32.64
C SER A 417 -9.95 -9.92 -33.91
N LEU A 418 -10.60 -9.91 -35.04
CA LEU A 418 -9.94 -10.17 -36.32
C LEU A 418 -8.80 -9.19 -36.60
N GLU A 419 -8.95 -7.93 -36.17
CA GLU A 419 -7.91 -6.90 -36.30
C GLU A 419 -6.70 -7.24 -35.44
N ALA A 420 -6.91 -7.58 -34.17
CA ALA A 420 -5.84 -7.97 -33.26
C ALA A 420 -5.11 -9.24 -33.76
N CYS A 421 -5.83 -10.21 -34.33
CA CYS A 421 -5.23 -11.39 -34.94
C CYS A 421 -4.37 -11.06 -36.16
N LYS A 422 -4.83 -10.12 -37.01
CA LYS A 422 -4.04 -9.63 -38.17
C LYS A 422 -2.78 -8.91 -37.73
N ASP A 423 -2.88 -8.08 -36.71
CA ASP A 423 -1.74 -7.35 -36.15
C ASP A 423 -0.75 -8.29 -35.48
N LEU A 424 -1.25 -9.28 -34.70
CA LEU A 424 -0.44 -10.33 -34.11
C LEU A 424 0.32 -11.14 -35.17
N ALA A 425 -0.34 -11.49 -36.28
CA ALA A 425 0.28 -12.26 -37.35
C ALA A 425 1.36 -11.46 -38.13
N LYS A 426 1.25 -10.14 -38.18
CA LYS A 426 2.24 -9.25 -38.81
C LYS A 426 3.38 -8.85 -37.88
N ASN A 427 3.24 -9.05 -36.59
CA ASN A 427 4.18 -8.60 -35.57
C ASN A 427 5.46 -9.48 -35.57
N PRO A 428 6.63 -8.92 -35.93
CA PRO A 428 7.88 -9.68 -35.97
C PRO A 428 8.40 -10.12 -34.61
N ARG A 429 7.89 -9.52 -33.52
CA ARG A 429 8.25 -9.88 -32.13
C ARG A 429 7.54 -11.15 -31.68
N ILE A 430 6.43 -11.53 -32.32
CA ILE A 430 5.63 -12.71 -32.01
C ILE A 430 6.22 -13.95 -32.72
N PRO A 431 6.36 -15.08 -32.02
CA PRO A 431 6.82 -16.32 -32.66
C PRO A 431 5.90 -16.76 -33.81
N PRO A 432 6.41 -17.16 -34.98
CA PRO A 432 5.59 -17.52 -36.15
C PRO A 432 4.54 -18.60 -35.87
N ARG A 433 4.86 -19.53 -35.00
CA ARG A 433 3.95 -20.61 -34.58
C ARG A 433 2.69 -20.06 -33.88
N ILE A 434 2.86 -19.04 -33.05
CA ILE A 434 1.75 -18.37 -32.34
C ILE A 434 0.87 -17.60 -33.34
N ALA A 435 1.47 -16.93 -34.31
CA ALA A 435 0.75 -16.23 -35.38
C ALA A 435 -0.14 -17.20 -36.18
N VAL A 436 0.37 -18.37 -36.54
CA VAL A 436 -0.40 -19.42 -37.23
C VAL A 436 -1.54 -19.92 -36.35
N GLN A 437 -1.28 -20.18 -35.07
CA GLN A 437 -2.31 -20.65 -34.13
C GLN A 437 -3.47 -19.63 -33.98
N ALA A 438 -3.15 -18.35 -33.85
CA ALA A 438 -4.16 -17.29 -33.75
C ALA A 438 -5.02 -17.19 -35.03
N LEU A 439 -4.42 -17.31 -36.22
CA LEU A 439 -5.17 -17.32 -37.48
C LEU A 439 -6.07 -18.54 -37.64
N VAL A 440 -5.61 -19.72 -37.25
CA VAL A 440 -6.40 -20.97 -37.29
C VAL A 440 -7.61 -20.88 -36.36
N SER A 441 -7.45 -20.31 -35.14
CA SER A 441 -8.56 -20.14 -34.20
C SER A 441 -9.67 -19.23 -34.75
N GLN A 442 -9.32 -18.24 -35.58
CA GLN A 442 -10.31 -17.35 -36.22
C GLN A 442 -11.06 -18.03 -37.37
N HIS A 443 -10.40 -18.94 -38.07
CA HIS A 443 -11.04 -19.67 -39.20
C HIS A 443 -12.18 -20.58 -38.73
N SER A 444 -12.12 -21.06 -37.48
CA SER A 444 -13.15 -21.89 -36.87
C SER A 444 -14.41 -21.09 -36.48
N ASN A 445 -14.32 -19.76 -36.43
CA ASN A 445 -15.39 -18.86 -35.98
C ASN A 445 -16.10 -18.13 -37.15
N ILE A 446 -15.71 -18.38 -38.41
CA ILE A 446 -16.42 -17.82 -39.55
C ILE A 446 -17.65 -18.68 -39.82
N PRO A 447 -18.90 -18.16 -39.65
CA PRO A 447 -20.07 -18.89 -40.04
C PRO A 447 -19.99 -19.12 -41.55
N THR A 448 -19.88 -20.33 -41.99
CA THR A 448 -20.08 -20.72 -43.38
C THR A 448 -21.54 -20.41 -43.72
N ASN A 449 -21.81 -19.25 -44.28
CA ASN A 449 -23.04 -18.96 -45.00
C ASN A 449 -23.04 -19.79 -46.27
N GLU A 450 -23.39 -21.04 -46.17
CA GLU A 450 -23.83 -21.86 -47.30
C GLU A 450 -25.35 -22.07 -47.19
N ASP A 451 -26.08 -21.05 -47.58
CA ASP A 451 -27.45 -21.21 -48.06
C ASP A 451 -27.43 -21.03 -49.57
N TYR A 452 -26.91 -22.03 -50.29
CA TYR A 452 -27.20 -22.27 -51.70
C TYR A 452 -27.73 -23.68 -51.82
N THR A 453 -29.07 -23.77 -51.84
CA THR A 453 -29.81 -24.88 -52.39
C THR A 453 -29.34 -25.22 -53.79
N TYR A 454 -28.60 -26.31 -53.94
CA TYR A 454 -28.55 -27.09 -55.16
C TYR A 454 -28.59 -28.59 -54.80
N VAL A 455 -29.70 -29.19 -55.17
CA VAL A 455 -29.90 -30.61 -55.24
C VAL A 455 -28.96 -31.16 -56.34
N ASN A 456 -28.05 -32.08 -55.99
CA ASN A 456 -27.84 -33.34 -56.68
C ASN A 456 -26.73 -34.19 -56.04
N GLU A 457 -27.10 -35.42 -56.00
CA GLU A 457 -26.40 -36.67 -55.69
C GLU A 457 -24.93 -36.71 -56.10
N HIS A 458 -24.14 -37.21 -55.24
CA HIS A 458 -23.15 -38.26 -55.26
C HIS A 458 -21.99 -38.04 -54.30
N ASP A 459 -21.80 -39.08 -53.50
CA ASP A 459 -20.70 -39.32 -52.60
C ASP A 459 -19.35 -38.72 -52.97
N HIS A 460 -18.80 -37.92 -52.02
CA HIS A 460 -17.39 -37.97 -51.64
C HIS A 460 -17.17 -37.05 -50.39
N GLU A 461 -17.11 -37.69 -49.24
CA GLU A 461 -16.63 -37.07 -48.01
C GLU A 461 -15.19 -36.57 -48.23
N THR A 462 -14.98 -35.25 -48.14
CA THR A 462 -13.63 -34.68 -48.13
C THR A 462 -13.07 -34.75 -46.70
N PRO A 463 -11.81 -35.22 -46.53
CA PRO A 463 -11.20 -35.54 -45.24
C PRO A 463 -10.74 -34.34 -44.39
N LEU A 464 -11.11 -33.12 -44.77
CA LEU A 464 -10.48 -31.89 -44.19
C LEU A 464 -11.03 -31.43 -42.84
N THR A 465 -12.25 -31.84 -42.49
CA THR A 465 -12.92 -31.39 -41.23
C THR A 465 -12.61 -32.24 -40.01
N LYS A 466 -12.17 -33.50 -40.20
CA LYS A 466 -11.76 -34.39 -39.08
C LYS A 466 -10.35 -34.10 -38.57
N SER A 467 -9.43 -33.65 -39.43
CA SER A 467 -8.02 -33.42 -39.11
C SER A 467 -7.77 -32.25 -38.14
N SER A 468 -8.63 -31.22 -38.18
CA SER A 468 -8.44 -30.02 -37.31
C SER A 468 -8.86 -30.29 -35.85
N ARG A 469 -9.85 -31.14 -35.62
CA ARG A 469 -10.27 -31.50 -34.24
C ARG A 469 -9.29 -32.50 -33.59
N GLU A 470 -8.74 -33.43 -34.36
CA GLU A 470 -7.75 -34.37 -33.85
C GLU A 470 -6.40 -33.71 -33.55
N LEU A 471 -6.03 -32.62 -34.24
CA LEU A 471 -4.85 -31.82 -33.95
C LEU A 471 -4.92 -31.10 -32.61
N MET A 472 -6.12 -30.62 -32.20
CA MET A 472 -6.32 -29.98 -30.91
C MET A 472 -6.27 -30.98 -29.74
N VAL A 473 -6.81 -32.19 -29.92
CA VAL A 473 -6.81 -33.22 -28.87
C VAL A 473 -5.42 -33.76 -28.59
N LEU A 474 -4.57 -33.87 -29.60
CA LEU A 474 -3.19 -34.34 -29.43
C LEU A 474 -2.26 -33.29 -28.81
N TYR A 475 -2.61 -31.99 -28.88
CA TYR A 475 -1.82 -30.92 -28.30
C TYR A 475 -2.11 -30.71 -26.80
N ASN A 476 -3.33 -31.02 -26.34
CA ASN A 476 -3.71 -30.91 -24.94
C ASN A 476 -3.25 -32.10 -24.08
N ASN A 477 -2.87 -33.23 -24.68
CA ASN A 477 -2.47 -34.43 -23.93
C ASN A 477 -0.97 -34.55 -23.63
N ASN A 478 -0.13 -33.60 -24.11
CA ASN A 478 1.34 -33.67 -23.87
C ASN A 478 1.86 -32.80 -22.70
N ASP A 479 0.98 -32.06 -22.00
CA ASP A 479 1.41 -31.20 -20.89
C ASP A 479 1.21 -31.82 -19.48
N HIS A 480 0.96 -33.14 -19.39
CA HIS A 480 0.94 -33.86 -18.10
C HIS A 480 2.06 -34.90 -18.02
N LEU A 481 3.31 -34.44 -17.96
CA LEU A 481 4.39 -35.22 -17.39
C LEU A 481 4.87 -34.52 -16.12
N HIS A 482 4.22 -34.85 -15.02
CA HIS A 482 4.64 -34.53 -13.67
C HIS A 482 5.76 -35.48 -13.28
N CYS A 483 6.92 -34.94 -12.95
CA CYS A 483 7.96 -35.62 -12.20
C CYS A 483 7.51 -35.77 -10.76
N ASP A 484 7.27 -37.00 -10.34
CA ASP A 484 7.37 -37.38 -8.94
C ASP A 484 8.25 -38.62 -8.81
N SER A 485 9.38 -38.39 -8.17
CA SER A 485 10.29 -39.40 -7.67
C SER A 485 9.84 -39.84 -6.29
N THR A 486 9.55 -41.13 -6.12
CA THR A 486 9.97 -41.89 -4.92
C THR A 486 9.71 -43.40 -5.11
N ASP A 487 10.75 -44.11 -5.14
CA ASP A 487 11.15 -45.33 -4.41
C ASP A 487 10.18 -46.51 -4.20
N HIS A 488 10.73 -47.65 -4.53
CA HIS A 488 10.80 -48.98 -3.95
C HIS A 488 10.16 -50.17 -4.68
N THR A 489 11.10 -50.96 -5.20
CA THR A 489 11.25 -52.46 -5.11
C THR A 489 10.19 -53.38 -5.72
N SER A 490 10.73 -54.19 -6.55
CA SER A 490 10.74 -55.68 -6.64
C SER A 490 10.16 -56.33 -7.87
N ARG A 491 11.12 -56.93 -8.57
CA ARG A 491 11.14 -58.31 -9.12
C ARG A 491 10.35 -58.71 -10.36
N THR A 492 11.16 -58.92 -11.36
CA THR A 492 11.41 -60.11 -12.15
C THR A 492 10.50 -60.41 -13.35
N SER A 493 11.21 -60.45 -14.48
CA SER A 493 11.12 -61.43 -15.55
C SER A 493 9.95 -61.40 -16.50
N SER A 494 10.12 -60.77 -17.66
CA SER A 494 10.05 -61.47 -18.94
C SER A 494 10.65 -60.58 -20.03
N ARG A 495 11.69 -61.08 -20.62
CA ARG A 495 12.52 -60.51 -21.66
C ARG A 495 12.15 -61.12 -23.00
N TYR A 496 12.23 -60.29 -24.05
CA TYR A 496 12.26 -60.68 -25.46
C TYR A 496 10.93 -61.01 -26.15
N GLU A 497 10.11 -59.99 -26.43
CA GLU A 497 9.22 -59.99 -27.61
C GLU A 497 8.64 -58.60 -27.98
N ASP A 498 8.83 -57.53 -27.14
CA ASP A 498 8.23 -56.19 -27.36
C ASP A 498 9.08 -55.20 -28.16
N LYS A 499 10.27 -55.53 -28.61
CA LYS A 499 11.16 -54.55 -29.28
C LYS A 499 10.90 -54.36 -30.78
N GLU A 500 10.33 -55.31 -31.46
CA GLU A 500 10.03 -55.19 -32.90
C GLU A 500 8.69 -54.49 -33.19
N LEU A 501 7.70 -54.53 -32.25
CA LEU A 501 6.44 -53.80 -32.40
C LEU A 501 6.59 -52.30 -32.14
N ASP A 502 7.49 -51.90 -31.25
CA ASP A 502 7.69 -50.49 -30.86
C ASP A 502 8.43 -49.68 -31.97
N ASP A 503 9.37 -50.31 -32.65
CA ASP A 503 10.11 -49.67 -33.74
C ASP A 503 9.22 -49.44 -35.01
N GLY A 504 8.26 -50.31 -35.24
CA GLY A 504 7.26 -50.14 -36.29
C GLY A 504 6.28 -49.01 -36.04
N VAL A 505 5.82 -48.84 -34.79
CA VAL A 505 4.93 -47.78 -34.39
C VAL A 505 5.63 -46.43 -34.40
N VAL A 506 6.89 -46.34 -33.92
CA VAL A 506 7.71 -45.13 -33.96
C VAL A 506 7.99 -44.70 -35.42
N LYS A 507 8.31 -45.70 -36.31
CA LYS A 507 8.58 -45.43 -37.73
C LYS A 507 7.33 -44.93 -38.47
N MET A 508 6.14 -45.51 -38.15
CA MET A 508 4.86 -45.08 -38.69
C MET A 508 4.46 -43.68 -38.18
N ASN A 509 4.71 -43.36 -36.93
CA ASN A 509 4.48 -42.02 -36.35
C ASN A 509 5.44 -40.99 -36.96
N LEU A 510 6.71 -41.34 -37.18
CA LEU A 510 7.69 -40.49 -37.85
C LEU A 510 7.28 -40.19 -39.29
N GLN A 511 6.78 -41.17 -40.03
CA GLN A 511 6.32 -41.02 -41.39
C GLN A 511 5.04 -40.19 -41.46
N LYS A 512 4.11 -40.33 -40.49
CA LYS A 512 2.93 -39.43 -40.35
C LYS A 512 3.34 -38.01 -40.02
N MET A 513 4.34 -37.81 -39.19
CA MET A 513 4.86 -36.48 -38.90
C MET A 513 5.54 -35.82 -40.11
N GLN A 514 6.33 -36.57 -40.87
CA GLN A 514 6.97 -36.08 -42.10
C GLN A 514 5.89 -35.66 -43.13
N TRP A 515 4.86 -36.48 -43.33
CA TRP A 515 3.75 -36.16 -44.21
C TRP A 515 3.01 -34.89 -43.79
N ARG A 516 2.78 -34.72 -42.47
CA ARG A 516 2.17 -33.52 -41.88
C ARG A 516 2.99 -32.26 -42.07
N VAL A 517 4.31 -32.34 -41.97
CA VAL A 517 5.21 -31.21 -42.23
C VAL A 517 5.10 -30.77 -43.71
N VAL A 518 5.07 -31.69 -44.64
CA VAL A 518 4.91 -31.41 -46.08
C VAL A 518 3.54 -30.75 -46.36
N GLU A 519 2.46 -31.23 -45.72
CA GLU A 519 1.12 -30.67 -45.85
C GLU A 519 1.08 -29.22 -45.29
N LEU A 520 1.65 -29.00 -44.13
CA LEU A 520 1.78 -27.67 -43.51
C LEU A 520 2.61 -26.71 -44.36
N GLU A 521 3.70 -27.16 -44.98
CA GLU A 521 4.49 -26.36 -45.91
C GLU A 521 3.70 -26.00 -47.16
N LYS A 522 2.81 -26.88 -47.66
CA LYS A 522 1.92 -26.61 -48.77
C LYS A 522 0.91 -25.54 -48.41
N VAL A 523 0.24 -25.65 -47.27
CA VAL A 523 -0.71 -24.66 -46.78
C VAL A 523 -0.05 -23.31 -46.53
N CYS A 524 1.16 -23.27 -45.98
CA CYS A 524 1.95 -22.04 -45.80
C CYS A 524 2.31 -21.39 -47.15
N ARG A 525 2.62 -22.20 -48.19
CA ARG A 525 2.89 -21.69 -49.53
C ARG A 525 1.63 -21.12 -50.20
N GLU A 526 0.48 -21.79 -50.03
CA GLU A 526 -0.82 -21.31 -50.56
C GLU A 526 -1.25 -20.01 -49.86
N MET A 527 -1.13 -19.92 -48.51
CA MET A 527 -1.39 -18.70 -47.75
C MET A 527 -0.47 -17.55 -48.17
N LYS A 528 0.84 -17.82 -48.37
CA LYS A 528 1.81 -16.84 -48.83
C LYS A 528 1.46 -16.34 -50.26
N GLY A 529 0.92 -17.22 -51.11
CA GLY A 529 0.39 -16.89 -52.44
C GLY A 529 -0.86 -16.01 -52.37
N GLN A 530 -1.79 -16.33 -51.45
CA GLN A 530 -3.01 -15.53 -51.25
C GLN A 530 -2.69 -14.15 -50.64
N MET A 531 -1.79 -14.06 -49.65
CA MET A 531 -1.30 -12.79 -49.11
C MET A 531 -0.60 -11.93 -50.18
N SER A 532 0.19 -12.55 -51.04
CA SER A 532 0.84 -11.82 -52.16
C SER A 532 -0.17 -11.30 -53.17
N ARG A 533 -1.31 -11.98 -53.34
CA ARG A 533 -2.41 -11.49 -54.21
C ARG A 533 -3.17 -10.35 -53.56
N LEU A 534 -3.42 -10.38 -52.25
CA LEU A 534 -4.06 -9.30 -51.50
C LEU A 534 -3.18 -8.03 -51.49
N VAL A 535 -1.87 -8.18 -51.25
CA VAL A 535 -0.91 -7.05 -51.29
C VAL A 535 -0.77 -6.45 -52.70
N LYS A 536 -0.94 -7.26 -53.79
CA LYS A 536 -0.96 -6.77 -55.14
C LYS A 536 -2.31 -6.11 -55.52
N GLY A 537 -3.43 -6.55 -54.93
CA GLY A 537 -4.74 -5.94 -55.13
C GLY A 537 -4.82 -4.50 -54.62
N ASP A 538 -4.20 -4.22 -53.46
CA ASP A 538 -4.15 -2.87 -52.89
C ASP A 538 -3.23 -1.90 -53.65
N ARG A 539 -2.28 -2.40 -54.46
CA ARG A 539 -1.42 -1.53 -55.31
C ARG A 539 -2.05 -1.07 -56.58
N VAL A 540 -3.14 -1.65 -57.04
CA VAL A 540 -3.80 -1.27 -58.30
C VAL A 540 -4.80 -0.13 -58.12
N MET A 541 -5.19 0.23 -56.91
CA MET A 541 -6.14 1.31 -56.62
C MET A 541 -5.48 2.67 -56.26
N LEU A 542 -4.15 2.81 -56.35
CA LEU A 542 -3.42 4.05 -56.03
C LEU A 542 -2.62 4.60 -57.22
N SER A 543 -3.13 4.48 -58.45
CA SER A 543 -2.59 5.20 -59.60
C SER A 543 -3.67 6.08 -60.24
N GLY A 544 -3.87 7.25 -59.67
CA GLY A 544 -4.79 8.24 -60.21
C GLY A 544 -4.68 9.57 -59.49
N SER A 545 -3.94 10.49 -60.15
CA SER A 545 -4.02 11.93 -59.97
C SER A 545 -3.14 12.62 -58.91
N SER A 546 -2.04 13.14 -59.43
CA SER A 546 -1.22 14.22 -58.90
C SER A 546 -2.00 15.52 -58.69
N HIS A 547 -1.80 16.22 -57.58
CA HIS A 547 -1.55 17.67 -57.52
C HIS A 547 -0.96 18.02 -56.14
N GLY A 548 0.24 18.57 -56.19
CA GLY A 548 1.01 18.92 -55.03
C GLY A 548 0.55 20.19 -54.30
N ARG A 549 0.75 20.19 -52.98
CA ARG A 549 0.99 21.42 -52.21
C ARG A 549 2.00 21.12 -51.12
N PRO A 550 2.97 21.99 -50.83
CA PRO A 550 4.02 21.75 -49.85
C PRO A 550 3.55 22.05 -48.46
N LEU A 551 4.02 21.22 -47.49
CA LEU A 551 3.84 21.40 -46.06
C LEU A 551 4.80 22.47 -45.52
N PRO A 552 4.37 23.31 -44.56
CA PRO A 552 5.25 24.26 -43.92
C PRO A 552 6.12 23.59 -42.85
N ARG A 553 7.37 24.01 -42.82
CA ARG A 553 8.34 23.69 -41.76
C ARG A 553 7.95 24.42 -40.47
N LEU A 554 7.91 23.71 -39.37
CA LEU A 554 7.92 24.30 -38.04
C LEU A 554 9.32 24.19 -37.44
N CYS A 555 9.78 25.33 -36.94
CA CYS A 555 10.98 25.50 -36.12
C CYS A 555 10.81 24.88 -34.75
#